data_be310206d7cc802c2c3ade4306cfaabd
#
_entry.id   be310206d7cc802c2c3ade4306cfaabd
#
_cell.length_a   1.000
_cell.length_b   1.000
_cell.length_c   1.000
_cell.angle_alpha   90.00
_cell.angle_beta   90.00
_cell.angle_gamma   90.00
#
_symmetry.space_group_name_H-M   'P 1'
#
loop_
_entity.id
_entity.type
_entity.pdbx_description
1 polymer ?
#
loop_
_entity_poly.entity_id
_entity_poly.type
_entity_poly.pdbx_seq_one_letter_code
_entity_poly.pdbx_strand_id
1 'polypeptide(L)'
;MEENTIPTEVDSAEMVVQYISLLAIKINKQVFILIDEYDNFANELITGGKQSTYESILHGEGFVKVFYKALKDATMDNFNRIFMTGVSPIMLDDLTSGFNITMNYTLDRDLNAMMGFTREELSWIMDEVNIKDTELRKKYVLI
;
A
#
# COMPACT_ATOMS: atom_id res chain seq x y z
N MET A 1 16.70 -18.17 29.23
CA MET A 1 16.08 -18.05 27.89
C MET A 1 14.72 -17.43 28.15
N GLU A 2 14.61 -16.11 28.04
CA GLU A 2 13.31 -15.46 28.19
C GLU A 2 12.48 -15.81 26.96
N GLU A 3 11.34 -16.44 27.17
CA GLU A 3 10.34 -16.70 26.15
C GLU A 3 9.90 -15.37 25.56
N ASN A 4 10.16 -15.19 24.26
CA ASN A 4 9.65 -14.07 23.49
C ASN A 4 8.13 -14.21 23.33
N THR A 5 7.41 -13.94 24.37
CA THR A 5 5.95 -13.90 24.31
C THR A 5 5.57 -12.64 23.54
N ILE A 6 4.85 -12.81 22.44
CA ILE A 6 4.14 -11.70 21.78
C ILE A 6 3.27 -11.04 22.84
N PRO A 7 3.34 -9.72 23.04
CA PRO A 7 2.47 -9.06 23.99
C PRO A 7 1.02 -9.46 23.69
N THR A 8 0.33 -10.01 24.66
CA THR A 8 -1.08 -10.45 24.53
C THR A 8 -2.04 -9.27 24.45
N GLU A 9 -1.58 -8.09 24.84
CA GLU A 9 -2.29 -6.83 24.71
C GLU A 9 -1.44 -5.89 23.86
N VAL A 10 -1.88 -5.70 22.60
CA VAL A 10 -1.27 -4.74 21.67
C VAL A 10 -2.16 -3.50 21.68
N ASP A 11 -1.74 -2.49 22.40
CA ASP A 11 -2.53 -1.27 22.61
C ASP A 11 -2.49 -0.32 21.41
N SER A 12 -1.52 -0.49 20.49
CA SER A 12 -1.41 0.36 19.32
C SER A 12 -0.68 -0.30 18.14
N ALA A 13 -1.01 0.16 16.92
CA ALA A 13 -0.32 -0.27 15.70
C ALA A 13 1.19 0.06 15.74
N GLU A 14 1.58 1.15 16.41
CA GLU A 14 2.97 1.53 16.62
C GLU A 14 3.74 0.46 17.40
N MET A 15 3.16 -0.08 18.48
CA MET A 15 3.77 -1.16 19.25
C MET A 15 3.98 -2.42 18.40
N VAL A 16 3.03 -2.75 17.51
CA VAL A 16 3.19 -3.89 16.57
C VAL A 16 4.40 -3.68 15.67
N VAL A 17 4.50 -2.51 15.05
CA VAL A 17 5.60 -2.17 14.13
C VAL A 17 6.95 -2.24 14.86
N GLN A 18 7.04 -1.65 16.04
CA GLN A 18 8.25 -1.69 16.86
C GLN A 18 8.63 -3.12 17.26
N TYR A 19 7.65 -3.93 17.65
CA TYR A 19 7.89 -5.32 18.03
C TYR A 19 8.41 -6.16 16.85
N ILE A 20 7.79 -6.01 15.66
CA ILE A 20 8.25 -6.67 14.43
C ILE A 20 9.69 -6.24 14.11
N SER A 21 10.02 -4.96 14.24
CA SER A 21 11.37 -4.43 14.03
C SER A 21 12.38 -5.10 14.95
N LEU A 22 12.09 -5.15 16.26
CA LEU A 22 12.95 -5.80 17.25
C LEU A 22 13.15 -7.29 16.98
N LEU A 23 12.09 -8.00 16.61
CA LEU A 23 12.19 -9.42 16.23
C LEU A 23 13.08 -9.61 14.99
N ALA A 24 12.90 -8.79 13.97
CA ALA A 24 13.69 -8.85 12.75
C ALA A 24 15.18 -8.60 13.02
N ILE A 25 15.50 -7.63 13.87
CA ILE A 25 16.89 -7.38 14.36
C ILE A 25 17.43 -8.64 15.03
N LYS A 26 16.67 -9.21 15.95
CA LYS A 26 17.10 -10.36 16.74
C LYS A 26 17.43 -11.59 15.88
N ILE A 27 16.66 -11.82 14.82
CA ILE A 27 16.87 -12.97 13.90
C ILE A 27 17.72 -12.60 12.67
N ASN A 28 18.25 -11.38 12.64
CA ASN A 28 19.04 -10.83 11.53
C ASN A 28 18.31 -10.95 10.17
N LYS A 29 17.06 -10.49 10.13
CA LYS A 29 16.22 -10.47 8.93
C LYS A 29 15.76 -9.05 8.64
N GLN A 30 15.49 -8.83 7.35
CA GLN A 30 14.88 -7.59 6.86
C GLN A 30 13.38 -7.78 6.69
N VAL A 31 12.61 -6.72 6.92
CA VAL A 31 11.16 -6.70 6.73
C VAL A 31 10.83 -5.92 5.47
N PHE A 32 9.97 -6.48 4.64
CA PHE A 32 9.35 -5.81 3.51
C PHE A 32 7.86 -5.66 3.81
N ILE A 33 7.33 -4.46 3.63
CA ILE A 33 5.91 -4.19 3.85
C ILE A 33 5.21 -3.99 2.53
N LEU A 34 4.12 -4.71 2.34
CA LEU A 34 3.22 -4.57 1.20
C LEU A 34 1.87 -4.07 1.73
N ILE A 35 1.44 -2.90 1.26
CA ILE A 35 0.15 -2.29 1.62
C ILE A 35 -0.67 -2.17 0.35
N ASP A 36 -1.72 -2.97 0.26
CA ASP A 36 -2.66 -2.88 -0.85
C ASP A 36 -3.84 -2.00 -0.46
N GLU A 37 -4.37 -1.26 -1.44
CA GLU A 37 -5.51 -0.35 -1.24
C GLU A 37 -5.32 0.62 -0.06
N TYR A 38 -4.14 1.24 0.04
CA TYR A 38 -3.79 2.13 1.15
C TYR A 38 -4.79 3.28 1.39
N ASP A 39 -5.57 3.63 0.39
CA ASP A 39 -6.56 4.71 0.37
C ASP A 39 -8.02 4.24 0.53
N ASN A 40 -8.28 2.94 0.64
CA ASN A 40 -9.64 2.38 0.65
C ASN A 40 -10.49 2.94 1.80
N PHE A 41 -9.94 3.01 3.01
CA PHE A 41 -10.68 3.54 4.15
C PHE A 41 -11.05 5.02 3.98
N ALA A 42 -10.22 5.82 3.29
CA ALA A 42 -10.51 7.21 3.00
C ALA A 42 -11.67 7.34 2.01
N ASN A 43 -11.65 6.51 0.98
CA ASN A 43 -12.72 6.47 -0.01
C ASN A 43 -14.07 6.10 0.64
N GLU A 44 -14.09 5.15 1.56
CA GLU A 44 -15.30 4.79 2.31
C GLU A 44 -15.83 5.94 3.18
N LEU A 45 -14.95 6.68 3.85
CA LEU A 45 -15.35 7.80 4.69
C LEU A 45 -15.86 8.98 3.87
N ILE A 46 -15.19 9.30 2.77
CA ILE A 46 -15.58 10.40 1.87
C ILE A 46 -16.94 10.09 1.22
N THR A 47 -17.10 8.91 0.65
CA THR A 47 -18.34 8.49 -0.02
C THR A 47 -19.50 8.31 0.96
N GLY A 48 -19.22 7.94 2.20
CA GLY A 48 -20.20 7.83 3.29
C GLY A 48 -20.62 9.17 3.90
N GLY A 49 -20.11 10.32 3.40
CA GLY A 49 -20.43 11.65 3.93
C GLY A 49 -19.87 11.92 5.34
N LYS A 50 -18.86 11.19 5.77
CA LYS A 50 -18.24 11.29 7.10
C LYS A 50 -16.96 12.14 7.07
N GLN A 51 -17.04 13.34 6.49
CA GLN A 51 -15.90 14.25 6.34
C GLN A 51 -15.19 14.55 7.67
N SER A 52 -15.95 14.80 8.74
CA SER A 52 -15.37 15.07 10.06
C SER A 52 -14.60 13.88 10.64
N THR A 53 -15.04 12.66 10.33
CA THR A 53 -14.35 11.42 10.75
C THR A 53 -13.06 11.25 9.94
N TYR A 54 -13.10 11.53 8.63
CA TYR A 54 -11.90 11.52 7.76
C TYR A 54 -10.84 12.49 8.31
N GLU A 55 -11.21 13.73 8.59
CA GLU A 55 -10.30 14.73 9.14
C GLU A 55 -9.71 14.31 10.49
N SER A 56 -10.50 13.71 11.38
CA SER A 56 -10.02 13.24 12.68
C SER A 56 -9.04 12.07 12.60
N ILE A 57 -9.13 11.26 11.56
CA ILE A 57 -8.24 10.10 11.35
C ILE A 57 -6.92 10.51 10.72
N LEU A 58 -6.94 11.50 9.82
CA LEU A 58 -5.75 11.97 9.10
C LEU A 58 -5.00 13.09 9.79
N HIS A 59 -5.74 13.97 10.50
CA HIS A 59 -5.13 15.14 11.16
C HIS A 59 -4.85 14.90 12.64
N GLY A 60 -3.89 15.62 13.16
CA GLY A 60 -3.48 15.52 14.57
C GLY A 60 -2.78 14.20 14.90
N GLU A 61 -3.27 13.50 15.91
CA GLU A 61 -2.80 12.20 16.38
C GLU A 61 -3.72 11.04 15.89
N GLY A 62 -4.35 11.22 14.73
CA GLY A 62 -5.21 10.18 14.17
C GLY A 62 -4.45 8.87 13.93
N PHE A 63 -5.14 7.74 14.14
CA PHE A 63 -4.58 6.38 14.04
C PHE A 63 -3.73 6.17 12.78
N VAL A 64 -4.20 6.64 11.64
CA VAL A 64 -3.52 6.44 10.35
C VAL A 64 -2.19 7.17 10.31
N LYS A 65 -2.16 8.42 10.79
CA LYS A 65 -0.93 9.21 10.83
C LYS A 65 0.10 8.58 11.78
N VAL A 66 -0.33 8.11 12.94
CA VAL A 66 0.52 7.41 13.91
C VAL A 66 1.10 6.14 13.29
N PHE A 67 0.28 5.36 12.61
CA PHE A 67 0.71 4.13 11.92
C PHE A 67 1.77 4.41 10.85
N TYR A 68 1.51 5.36 9.93
CA TYR A 68 2.49 5.68 8.88
C TYR A 68 3.77 6.31 9.42
N LYS A 69 3.68 7.08 10.51
CA LYS A 69 4.87 7.58 11.21
C LYS A 69 5.69 6.42 11.78
N ALA A 70 5.06 5.46 12.44
CA ALA A 70 5.75 4.29 12.97
C ALA A 70 6.41 3.46 11.85
N LEU A 71 5.76 3.29 10.70
CA LEU A 71 6.36 2.65 9.54
C LEU A 71 7.58 3.40 9.02
N LYS A 72 7.50 4.73 8.95
CA LYS A 72 8.64 5.56 8.53
C LYS A 72 9.82 5.42 9.48
N ASP A 73 9.58 5.50 10.78
CA ASP A 73 10.63 5.37 11.79
C ASP A 73 11.28 3.98 11.69
N ALA A 74 10.50 2.92 11.47
CA ALA A 74 10.99 1.57 11.28
C ALA A 74 11.86 1.38 10.01
N THR A 75 11.71 2.22 8.98
CA THR A 75 12.59 2.17 7.78
C THR A 75 14.03 2.60 8.06
N MET A 76 14.27 3.28 9.17
CA MET A 76 15.63 3.63 9.62
C MET A 76 16.37 2.43 10.24
N ASP A 77 15.64 1.39 10.64
CA ASP A 77 16.17 0.18 11.25
C ASP A 77 16.22 -1.00 10.27
N ASN A 78 15.24 -1.90 10.34
CA ASN A 78 15.22 -3.16 9.60
C ASN A 78 14.13 -3.28 8.53
N PHE A 79 13.24 -2.29 8.44
CA PHE A 79 12.25 -2.25 7.37
C PHE A 79 12.92 -1.75 6.11
N ASN A 80 13.25 -2.66 5.22
CA ASN A 80 14.08 -2.32 4.07
C ASN A 80 13.29 -1.52 3.03
N ARG A 81 12.05 -1.93 2.76
CA ARG A 81 11.20 -1.27 1.76
C ARG A 81 9.73 -1.38 2.12
N ILE A 82 8.98 -0.36 1.74
CA ILE A 82 7.52 -0.33 1.77
C ILE A 82 7.04 -0.17 0.34
N PHE A 83 6.18 -1.07 -0.12
CA PHE A 83 5.49 -0.97 -1.39
C PHE A 83 4.00 -0.79 -1.13
N MET A 84 3.41 0.23 -1.76
CA MET A 84 2.02 0.60 -1.54
C MET A 84 1.29 0.69 -2.87
N THR A 85 0.07 0.13 -2.92
CA THR A 85 -0.86 0.30 -4.03
C THR A 85 -2.13 0.98 -3.56
N GLY A 86 -2.79 1.72 -4.47
CA GLY A 86 -4.04 2.41 -4.19
C GLY A 86 -4.59 3.05 -5.46
N VAL A 87 -5.81 3.57 -5.37
CA VAL A 87 -6.54 4.16 -6.51
C VAL A 87 -6.28 5.67 -6.61
N SER A 88 -6.12 6.35 -5.49
CA SER A 88 -6.01 7.80 -5.45
C SER A 88 -4.79 8.27 -4.64
N PRO A 89 -3.98 9.20 -5.18
CA PRO A 89 -2.86 9.78 -4.44
C PRO A 89 -3.29 10.80 -3.38
N ILE A 90 -4.58 11.14 -3.27
CA ILE A 90 -5.10 12.24 -2.41
C ILE A 90 -4.64 12.06 -0.95
N MET A 91 -4.65 10.84 -0.45
CA MET A 91 -4.21 10.57 0.90
C MET A 91 -2.71 10.77 1.15
N LEU A 92 -1.89 10.56 0.12
CA LEU A 92 -0.44 10.75 0.26
C LEU A 92 -0.13 12.22 0.55
N ASP A 93 -0.84 13.16 -0.06
CA ASP A 93 -0.64 14.59 0.18
C ASP A 93 -1.02 14.98 1.61
N ASP A 94 -2.09 14.44 2.16
CA ASP A 94 -2.53 14.68 3.54
C ASP A 94 -1.61 13.99 4.56
N LEU A 95 -1.05 12.84 4.21
CA LEU A 95 -0.08 12.10 5.03
C LEU A 95 1.36 12.63 4.91
N THR A 96 1.69 13.41 3.86
CA THR A 96 3.08 13.78 3.50
C THR A 96 3.81 14.59 4.55
N SER A 97 3.11 15.29 5.45
CA SER A 97 3.79 15.95 6.57
C SER A 97 4.46 14.95 7.53
N GLY A 98 4.02 13.68 7.54
CA GLY A 98 4.56 12.60 8.36
C GLY A 98 5.24 11.46 7.60
N PHE A 99 4.90 11.26 6.31
CA PHE A 99 5.35 10.10 5.52
C PHE A 99 5.99 10.53 4.19
N ASN A 100 6.97 11.44 4.25
CA ASN A 100 7.65 12.04 3.09
C ASN A 100 8.78 11.17 2.48
N ILE A 101 8.69 9.85 2.63
CA ILE A 101 9.67 8.88 2.10
C ILE A 101 9.20 8.18 0.83
N THR A 102 7.98 8.48 0.36
CA THR A 102 7.39 7.82 -0.80
C THR A 102 7.89 8.39 -2.11
N MET A 103 8.12 7.50 -3.07
CA MET A 103 8.30 7.83 -4.47
C MET A 103 7.09 7.31 -5.24
N ASN A 104 6.47 8.18 -6.04
CA ASN A 104 5.31 7.80 -6.85
C ASN A 104 5.76 7.27 -8.21
N TYR A 105 5.46 6.02 -8.50
CA TYR A 105 5.79 5.31 -9.73
C TYR A 105 4.58 5.05 -10.64
N THR A 106 3.43 5.64 -10.34
CA THR A 106 2.16 5.37 -11.05
C THR A 106 2.27 5.55 -12.56
N LEU A 107 3.07 6.50 -13.03
CA LEU A 107 3.25 6.80 -14.45
C LEU A 107 4.65 6.46 -14.95
N ASP A 108 5.40 5.67 -14.19
CA ASP A 108 6.75 5.26 -14.58
C ASP A 108 6.69 4.26 -15.75
N ARG A 109 7.43 4.56 -16.81
CA ARG A 109 7.44 3.75 -18.03
C ARG A 109 8.06 2.37 -17.83
N ASP A 110 9.01 2.26 -16.94
CA ASP A 110 9.71 1.00 -16.67
C ASP A 110 8.83 0.03 -15.89
N LEU A 111 7.76 0.54 -15.25
CA LEU A 111 6.81 -0.25 -14.48
C LEU A 111 5.43 -0.40 -15.14
N ASN A 112 5.28 0.00 -16.41
CA ASN A 112 3.98 -0.01 -17.09
C ASN A 112 3.36 -1.41 -17.25
N ALA A 113 4.19 -2.45 -17.24
CA ALA A 113 3.74 -3.86 -17.32
C ALA A 113 3.62 -4.54 -15.94
N MET A 114 3.82 -3.80 -14.85
CA MET A 114 3.78 -4.35 -13.50
C MET A 114 2.35 -4.64 -13.04
N MET A 115 1.39 -3.84 -13.50
CA MET A 115 -0.02 -3.94 -13.15
C MET A 115 -0.88 -4.01 -14.40
N GLY A 116 -1.99 -4.78 -14.32
CA GLY A 116 -2.90 -4.99 -15.45
C GLY A 116 -2.38 -6.02 -16.44
N PHE A 117 -2.78 -5.87 -17.71
CA PHE A 117 -2.39 -6.77 -18.80
C PHE A 117 -1.70 -6.01 -19.92
N THR A 118 -0.61 -6.55 -20.43
CA THR A 118 0.00 -6.08 -21.67
C THR A 118 -0.87 -6.43 -22.88
N ARG A 119 -0.61 -5.81 -24.02
CA ARG A 119 -1.33 -6.11 -25.27
C ARG A 119 -1.11 -7.54 -25.73
N GLU A 120 0.09 -8.07 -25.53
CA GLU A 120 0.47 -9.43 -25.84
C GLU A 120 -0.30 -10.43 -24.99
N GLU A 121 -0.40 -10.19 -23.69
CA GLU A 121 -1.16 -11.02 -22.76
C GLU A 121 -2.66 -10.98 -23.08
N LEU A 122 -3.22 -9.81 -23.37
CA LEU A 122 -4.61 -9.69 -23.82
C LEU A 122 -4.86 -10.46 -25.13
N SER A 123 -3.94 -10.37 -26.09
CA SER A 123 -4.05 -11.11 -27.34
C SER A 123 -4.04 -12.61 -27.09
N TRP A 124 -3.14 -13.08 -26.24
CA TRP A 124 -3.07 -14.48 -25.84
C TRP A 124 -4.35 -14.95 -25.13
N ILE A 125 -4.85 -14.18 -24.17
CA ILE A 125 -6.12 -14.50 -23.48
C ILE A 125 -7.28 -14.59 -24.48
N MET A 126 -7.38 -13.66 -25.44
CA MET A 126 -8.42 -13.69 -26.47
C MET A 126 -8.33 -14.92 -27.36
N ASP A 127 -7.14 -15.40 -27.65
CA ASP A 127 -6.93 -16.64 -28.42
C ASP A 127 -7.40 -17.87 -27.62
N GLU A 128 -7.06 -17.94 -26.33
CA GLU A 128 -7.45 -19.03 -25.43
C GLU A 128 -8.98 -19.12 -25.27
N VAL A 129 -9.67 -17.99 -25.17
CA VAL A 129 -11.14 -17.95 -25.09
C VAL A 129 -11.83 -17.93 -26.46
N ASN A 130 -11.07 -18.14 -27.57
CA ASN A 130 -11.54 -18.25 -28.93
C ASN A 130 -12.29 -17.00 -29.45
N ILE A 131 -11.93 -15.82 -29.03
CA ILE A 131 -12.42 -14.54 -29.54
C ILE A 131 -11.69 -14.24 -30.87
N LYS A 132 -12.34 -14.54 -32.02
CA LYS A 132 -11.75 -14.35 -33.36
C LYS A 132 -12.18 -13.04 -34.04
N ASP A 133 -13.19 -12.36 -33.53
CA ASP A 133 -13.71 -11.13 -34.12
C ASP A 133 -12.66 -10.02 -34.02
N THR A 134 -12.18 -9.57 -35.17
CA THR A 134 -11.11 -8.59 -35.31
C THR A 134 -11.52 -7.20 -34.77
N GLU A 135 -12.79 -6.81 -34.96
CA GLU A 135 -13.26 -5.51 -34.46
C GLU A 135 -13.42 -5.52 -32.93
N LEU A 136 -13.90 -6.62 -32.39
CA LEU A 136 -13.99 -6.82 -30.95
C LEU A 136 -12.58 -6.80 -30.31
N ARG A 137 -11.61 -7.49 -30.91
CA ARG A 137 -10.22 -7.51 -30.44
C ARG A 137 -9.62 -6.12 -30.44
N LYS A 138 -9.78 -5.34 -31.50
CA LYS A 138 -9.29 -3.96 -31.56
C LYS A 138 -9.89 -3.09 -30.46
N LYS A 139 -11.18 -3.25 -30.17
CA LYS A 139 -11.86 -2.47 -29.14
C LYS A 139 -11.25 -2.65 -27.75
N TYR A 140 -10.79 -3.85 -27.41
CA TYR A 140 -10.23 -4.17 -26.10
C TYR A 140 -8.70 -4.03 -26.02
N VAL A 141 -8.00 -3.99 -27.13
CA VAL A 141 -6.54 -3.81 -27.18
C VAL A 141 -6.13 -2.33 -27.34
N LEU A 142 -7.07 -1.43 -27.64
CA LEU A 142 -6.83 -0.01 -27.90
C LEU A 142 -7.07 0.90 -26.68
N ILE A 143 -7.27 0.35 -25.48
CA ILE A 143 -7.41 1.13 -24.25
C ILE A 143 -6.03 1.39 -23.64
#